data_3de8c0999932ee7e6689afd4ab7dde45
#
_entry.id   3de8c0999932ee7e6689afd4ab7dde45
#
_cell.length_a   1.000
_cell.length_b   1.000
_cell.length_c   1.000
_cell.angle_alpha   90.00
_cell.angle_beta   90.00
_cell.angle_gamma   90.00
#
_symmetry.space_group_name_H-M   'P 1'
#
loop_
_entity.id
_entity.type
_entity.pdbx_description
1 polymer ?
#
loop_
_entity_poly.entity_id
_entity_poly.type
_entity_poly.pdbx_seq_one_letter_code
_entity_poly.pdbx_strand_id
1 'polypeptide(L)'
;LLRMGIKEIVLTGVRLGSYKGHPRGLAGLVEDLYHLGAKVRLSSIEPEDTGEDLLKVIGRYAPEVRPHLHLSLQTGSDRLLKLMGRRYDKAYYRELVQRAYDLIPGFALTTDVIAGLPTETEEEHRETLAFLEELRPTRVHAFTYTPRPKTRAASMPQVPPEVRKRRTKELIALAQRLAEERIRPRLGERVEVLVERVQGGEALGHTPDY
;
A
#
# COMPACT_ATOMS: atom_id res chain seq x y z
N LEU A 1 15.47 -20.55 -7.46
CA LEU A 1 15.71 -19.09 -7.43
C LEU A 1 16.89 -18.76 -6.52
N LEU A 2 16.86 -19.11 -5.23
CA LEU A 2 17.94 -18.77 -4.28
C LEU A 2 19.31 -19.31 -4.71
N ARG A 3 19.38 -20.56 -5.22
CA ARG A 3 20.62 -21.15 -5.78
C ARG A 3 21.13 -20.40 -7.02
N MET A 4 20.30 -19.58 -7.65
CA MET A 4 20.66 -18.73 -8.80
C MET A 4 21.13 -17.34 -8.37
N GLY A 5 21.28 -17.08 -7.05
CA GLY A 5 21.75 -15.81 -6.50
C GLY A 5 20.67 -14.73 -6.38
N ILE A 6 19.38 -15.07 -6.56
CA ILE A 6 18.26 -14.15 -6.34
C ILE A 6 18.26 -13.70 -4.88
N LYS A 7 18.23 -12.38 -4.65
CA LYS A 7 18.33 -11.77 -3.31
C LYS A 7 16.99 -11.53 -2.66
N GLU A 8 15.96 -11.25 -3.43
CA GLU A 8 14.60 -10.97 -2.92
C GLU A 8 13.57 -11.63 -3.83
N ILE A 9 12.51 -12.17 -3.22
CA ILE A 9 11.36 -12.75 -3.90
C ILE A 9 10.15 -11.86 -3.63
N VAL A 10 9.54 -11.33 -4.69
CA VAL A 10 8.28 -10.58 -4.59
C VAL A 10 7.12 -11.55 -4.86
N LEU A 11 6.29 -11.77 -3.85
CA LEU A 11 5.07 -12.55 -4.01
C LEU A 11 3.98 -11.67 -4.64
N THR A 12 3.38 -12.14 -5.70
CA THR A 12 2.32 -11.42 -6.42
C THR A 12 1.15 -12.34 -6.78
N GLY A 13 -0.02 -11.76 -6.93
CA GLY A 13 -1.23 -12.48 -7.32
C GLY A 13 -2.41 -11.51 -7.50
N VAL A 14 -3.45 -11.93 -8.23
CA VAL A 14 -4.67 -11.12 -8.43
C VAL A 14 -5.35 -10.80 -7.09
N ARG A 15 -5.32 -11.75 -6.16
CA ARG A 15 -5.81 -11.62 -4.78
C ARG A 15 -4.88 -12.40 -3.85
N LEU A 16 -3.68 -11.84 -3.63
CA LEU A 16 -2.59 -12.51 -2.94
C LEU A 16 -2.98 -12.99 -1.52
N GLY A 17 -3.69 -12.17 -0.74
CA GLY A 17 -4.10 -12.52 0.62
C GLY A 17 -5.06 -13.69 0.72
N SER A 18 -5.75 -14.05 -0.38
CA SER A 18 -6.65 -15.21 -0.44
C SER A 18 -5.93 -16.55 -0.76
N TYR A 19 -4.60 -16.58 -0.77
CA TYR A 19 -3.82 -17.79 -1.06
C TYR A 19 -4.15 -18.92 -0.09
N LYS A 20 -4.44 -20.12 -0.63
CA LYS A 20 -4.86 -21.32 0.12
C LYS A 20 -3.94 -22.53 -0.09
N GLY A 21 -2.82 -22.36 -0.78
CA GLY A 21 -1.88 -23.47 -1.06
C GLY A 21 -1.03 -23.91 0.14
N HIS A 22 -1.17 -23.25 1.30
CA HIS A 22 -0.55 -23.63 2.57
C HIS A 22 -1.64 -23.68 3.66
N PRO A 23 -1.55 -24.59 4.68
CA PRO A 23 -2.54 -24.69 5.77
C PRO A 23 -2.78 -23.38 6.54
N ARG A 24 -1.73 -22.54 6.69
CA ARG A 24 -1.80 -21.20 7.29
C ARG A 24 -1.90 -20.08 6.24
N GLY A 25 -2.34 -20.41 5.01
CA GLY A 25 -2.49 -19.43 3.93
C GLY A 25 -1.19 -18.70 3.58
N LEU A 26 -1.30 -17.42 3.26
CA LEU A 26 -0.15 -16.58 2.86
C LEU A 26 0.91 -16.47 3.97
N ALA A 27 0.48 -16.37 5.23
CA ALA A 27 1.41 -16.25 6.36
C ALA A 27 2.37 -17.46 6.45
N GLY A 28 1.83 -18.67 6.29
CA GLY A 28 2.66 -19.88 6.29
C GLY A 28 3.62 -19.95 5.10
N LEU A 29 3.17 -19.57 3.91
CA LEU A 29 4.05 -19.50 2.73
C LEU A 29 5.21 -18.51 2.95
N VAL A 30 4.93 -17.34 3.52
CA VAL A 30 5.96 -16.32 3.80
C VAL A 30 6.98 -16.84 4.81
N GLU A 31 6.53 -17.49 5.88
CA GLU A 31 7.39 -18.11 6.89
C GLU A 31 8.26 -19.23 6.31
N ASP A 32 7.70 -20.11 5.49
CA ASP A 32 8.47 -21.17 4.81
C ASP A 32 9.56 -20.60 3.90
N LEU A 33 9.23 -19.57 3.12
CA LEU A 33 10.20 -18.90 2.25
C LEU A 33 11.33 -18.23 3.04
N TYR A 34 11.00 -17.60 4.18
CA TYR A 34 12.01 -17.08 5.10
C TYR A 34 12.95 -18.18 5.59
N HIS A 35 12.42 -19.31 6.06
CA HIS A 35 13.24 -20.44 6.54
C HIS A 35 14.10 -21.09 5.43
N LEU A 36 13.74 -20.91 4.18
CA LEU A 36 14.57 -21.27 3.04
C LEU A 36 15.67 -20.24 2.73
N GLY A 37 15.75 -19.14 3.49
CA GLY A 37 16.74 -18.08 3.33
C GLY A 37 16.37 -17.00 2.32
N ALA A 38 15.08 -16.88 1.95
CA ALA A 38 14.62 -15.83 1.06
C ALA A 38 14.36 -14.52 1.81
N LYS A 39 14.75 -13.39 1.21
CA LYS A 39 14.13 -12.10 1.51
C LYS A 39 12.80 -12.04 0.77
N VAL A 40 11.71 -11.73 1.48
CA VAL A 40 10.35 -11.80 0.93
C VAL A 40 9.67 -10.44 0.97
N ARG A 41 9.16 -10.00 -0.17
CA ARG A 41 8.30 -8.83 -0.30
C ARG A 41 6.93 -9.24 -0.78
N LEU A 42 5.90 -8.57 -0.26
CA LEU A 42 4.52 -8.77 -0.71
C LEU A 42 4.12 -7.66 -1.67
N SER A 43 3.43 -8.01 -2.75
CA SER A 43 2.73 -7.05 -3.61
C SER A 43 1.43 -6.58 -2.92
N SER A 44 0.54 -5.93 -3.68
CA SER A 44 -0.74 -5.43 -3.15
C SER A 44 -1.58 -6.53 -2.51
N ILE A 45 -2.12 -6.23 -1.33
CA ILE A 45 -3.04 -7.09 -0.60
C ILE A 45 -4.30 -6.28 -0.28
N GLU A 46 -5.46 -6.91 -0.41
CA GLU A 46 -6.71 -6.31 0.03
C GLU A 46 -6.76 -6.23 1.56
N PRO A 47 -7.24 -5.11 2.15
CA PRO A 47 -7.29 -4.94 3.60
C PRO A 47 -7.99 -6.11 4.31
N GLU A 48 -9.12 -6.58 3.79
CA GLU A 48 -9.89 -7.68 4.36
C GLU A 48 -9.21 -9.05 4.29
N ASP A 49 -8.17 -9.20 3.47
CA ASP A 49 -7.38 -10.43 3.36
C ASP A 49 -6.08 -10.37 4.19
N THR A 50 -5.86 -9.26 4.92
CA THR A 50 -4.67 -9.04 5.74
C THR A 50 -4.95 -9.46 7.19
N GLY A 51 -4.70 -10.73 7.49
CA GLY A 51 -4.92 -11.28 8.82
C GLY A 51 -3.79 -11.00 9.81
N GLU A 52 -4.09 -11.08 11.10
CA GLU A 52 -3.12 -10.86 12.20
C GLU A 52 -1.93 -11.82 12.14
N ASP A 53 -2.15 -13.08 11.71
CA ASP A 53 -1.06 -14.07 11.58
C ASP A 53 -0.02 -13.60 10.54
N LEU A 54 -0.45 -12.99 9.44
CA LEU A 54 0.46 -12.40 8.46
C LEU A 54 1.26 -11.23 9.05
N LEU A 55 0.61 -10.31 9.78
CA LEU A 55 1.29 -9.19 10.44
C LEU A 55 2.35 -9.68 11.45
N LYS A 56 2.03 -10.71 12.24
CA LYS A 56 2.96 -11.34 13.19
C LYS A 56 4.16 -11.98 12.49
N VAL A 57 3.93 -12.66 11.37
CA VAL A 57 5.02 -13.27 10.58
C VAL A 57 5.94 -12.19 10.02
N ILE A 58 5.38 -11.13 9.42
CA ILE A 58 6.18 -10.01 8.92
C ILE A 58 7.00 -9.38 10.07
N GLY A 59 6.36 -9.07 11.19
CA GLY A 59 7.03 -8.44 12.34
C GLY A 59 8.11 -9.29 12.95
N ARG A 60 7.90 -10.62 13.05
CA ARG A 60 8.86 -11.57 13.60
C ARG A 60 10.13 -11.68 12.78
N TYR A 61 10.00 -11.61 11.47
CA TYR A 61 11.09 -11.87 10.53
C TYR A 61 11.56 -10.63 9.75
N ALA A 62 11.15 -9.44 10.18
CA ALA A 62 11.69 -8.19 9.64
C ALA A 62 13.19 -8.05 10.02
N PRO A 63 14.03 -7.54 9.12
CA PRO A 63 13.72 -6.96 7.81
C PRO A 63 13.77 -7.95 6.64
N GLU A 64 14.09 -9.23 6.83
CA GLU A 64 14.17 -10.23 5.75
C GLU A 64 12.80 -10.47 5.12
N VAL A 65 11.73 -10.58 5.92
CA VAL A 65 10.38 -10.37 5.44
C VAL A 65 10.13 -8.86 5.49
N ARG A 66 9.99 -8.24 4.31
CA ARG A 66 10.01 -6.79 4.17
C ARG A 66 8.90 -6.15 5.00
N PRO A 67 9.21 -5.17 5.89
CA PRO A 67 8.25 -4.50 6.77
C PRO A 67 7.39 -3.48 5.99
N HIS A 68 6.84 -3.92 4.88
CA HIS A 68 6.08 -3.11 3.94
C HIS A 68 4.80 -3.83 3.53
N LEU A 69 3.69 -3.12 3.53
CA LEU A 69 2.44 -3.57 2.91
C LEU A 69 1.90 -2.49 1.99
N HIS A 70 1.47 -2.92 0.81
CA HIS A 70 0.64 -2.11 -0.06
C HIS A 70 -0.82 -2.50 0.15
N LEU A 71 -1.56 -1.65 0.89
CA LEU A 71 -2.97 -1.83 1.21
C LEU A 71 -3.79 -0.80 0.43
N SER A 72 -4.63 -1.24 -0.51
CA SER A 72 -5.41 -0.34 -1.35
C SER A 72 -6.55 0.32 -0.58
N LEU A 73 -6.45 1.62 -0.26
CA LEU A 73 -7.50 2.39 0.43
C LEU A 73 -8.62 2.80 -0.53
N GLN A 74 -8.28 3.30 -1.69
CA GLN A 74 -9.14 3.85 -2.75
C GLN A 74 -9.73 5.23 -2.42
N THR A 75 -10.33 5.45 -1.26
CA THR A 75 -10.92 6.71 -0.78
C THR A 75 -11.05 6.70 0.74
N GLY A 76 -11.07 7.87 1.36
CA GLY A 76 -11.35 8.05 2.78
C GLY A 76 -12.83 8.31 3.08
N SER A 77 -13.77 8.02 2.18
CA SER A 77 -15.20 8.14 2.40
C SER A 77 -15.85 6.75 2.51
N ASP A 78 -16.50 6.45 3.63
CA ASP A 78 -17.21 5.17 3.83
C ASP A 78 -18.35 4.98 2.83
N ARG A 79 -19.04 6.08 2.46
CA ARG A 79 -20.08 6.04 1.42
C ARG A 79 -19.50 5.61 0.08
N LEU A 80 -18.36 6.17 -0.32
CA LEU A 80 -17.71 5.82 -1.59
C LEU A 80 -17.11 4.41 -1.56
N LEU A 81 -16.50 3.98 -0.44
CA LEU A 81 -16.04 2.59 -0.25
C LEU A 81 -17.21 1.61 -0.46
N LYS A 82 -18.34 1.86 0.17
CA LYS A 82 -19.55 1.05 0.00
C LYS A 82 -20.06 1.08 -1.45
N LEU A 83 -20.03 2.24 -2.10
CA LEU A 83 -20.45 2.40 -3.50
C LEU A 83 -19.56 1.59 -4.45
N MET A 84 -18.25 1.49 -4.15
CA MET A 84 -17.27 0.68 -4.87
C MET A 84 -17.38 -0.82 -4.56
N GLY A 85 -18.21 -1.22 -3.60
CA GLY A 85 -18.35 -2.61 -3.16
C GLY A 85 -17.20 -3.09 -2.29
N ARG A 86 -16.48 -2.19 -1.63
CA ARG A 86 -15.42 -2.55 -0.67
C ARG A 86 -16.05 -3.17 0.57
N ARG A 87 -15.36 -4.15 1.16
CA ARG A 87 -15.84 -4.91 2.33
C ARG A 87 -15.28 -4.37 3.64
N TYR A 88 -14.61 -3.24 3.58
CA TYR A 88 -14.04 -2.52 4.72
C TYR A 88 -14.52 -1.06 4.70
N ASP A 89 -14.49 -0.44 5.86
CA ASP A 89 -14.70 0.99 6.09
C ASP A 89 -13.41 1.63 6.63
N LYS A 90 -13.46 2.94 6.89
CA LYS A 90 -12.32 3.67 7.46
C LYS A 90 -11.90 3.14 8.83
N ALA A 91 -12.87 2.75 9.66
CA ALA A 91 -12.58 2.24 11.00
C ALA A 91 -11.78 0.95 10.95
N TYR A 92 -12.22 0.00 10.12
CA TYR A 92 -11.48 -1.24 9.88
C TYR A 92 -10.09 -0.98 9.32
N TYR A 93 -9.98 -0.11 8.31
CA TYR A 93 -8.69 0.19 7.68
C TYR A 93 -7.71 0.85 8.66
N ARG A 94 -8.20 1.79 9.48
CA ARG A 94 -7.43 2.43 10.56
C ARG A 94 -6.90 1.41 11.56
N GLU A 95 -7.75 0.53 12.06
CA GLU A 95 -7.38 -0.50 13.01
C GLU A 95 -6.32 -1.44 12.42
N LEU A 96 -6.50 -1.90 11.20
CA LEU A 96 -5.53 -2.74 10.50
C LEU A 96 -4.16 -2.07 10.40
N VAL A 97 -4.12 -0.81 9.98
CA VAL A 97 -2.87 -0.04 9.85
C VAL A 97 -2.22 0.18 11.20
N GLN A 98 -2.99 0.52 12.24
CA GLN A 98 -2.46 0.66 13.60
C GLN A 98 -1.85 -0.65 14.11
N ARG A 99 -2.52 -1.77 13.92
CA ARG A 99 -1.98 -3.09 14.28
C ARG A 99 -0.71 -3.43 13.51
N ALA A 100 -0.61 -3.02 12.24
CA ALA A 100 0.62 -3.21 11.48
C ALA A 100 1.77 -2.38 12.05
N TYR A 101 1.53 -1.13 12.45
CA TYR A 101 2.53 -0.30 13.14
C TYR A 101 2.95 -0.89 14.49
N ASP A 102 2.01 -1.47 15.24
CA ASP A 102 2.30 -2.08 16.56
C ASP A 102 3.09 -3.39 16.45
N LEU A 103 2.84 -4.19 15.41
CA LEU A 103 3.40 -5.53 15.27
C LEU A 103 4.66 -5.60 14.40
N ILE A 104 4.87 -4.64 13.49
CA ILE A 104 5.95 -4.69 12.50
C ILE A 104 6.94 -3.55 12.74
N PRO A 105 8.15 -3.84 13.26
CA PRO A 105 9.19 -2.82 13.42
C PRO A 105 9.56 -2.17 12.08
N GLY A 106 9.57 -0.84 12.04
CA GLY A 106 9.91 -0.10 10.82
C GLY A 106 8.84 -0.16 9.71
N PHE A 107 7.58 -0.48 10.06
CA PHE A 107 6.50 -0.65 9.11
C PHE A 107 6.35 0.51 8.13
N ALA A 108 6.18 0.18 6.87
CA ALA A 108 5.88 1.11 5.79
C ALA A 108 4.55 0.76 5.12
N LEU A 109 3.63 1.71 5.13
CA LEU A 109 2.37 1.65 4.41
C LEU A 109 2.49 2.32 3.06
N THR A 110 2.16 1.64 1.98
CA THR A 110 1.85 2.28 0.70
C THR A 110 0.41 2.02 0.31
N THR A 111 -0.21 2.94 -0.43
CA THR A 111 -1.63 2.83 -0.74
C THR A 111 -2.00 3.48 -2.07
N ASP A 112 -3.10 3.04 -2.66
CA ASP A 112 -3.73 3.65 -3.83
C ASP A 112 -4.93 4.50 -3.40
N VAL A 113 -5.06 5.70 -4.00
CA VAL A 113 -6.21 6.59 -3.80
C VAL A 113 -6.66 7.16 -5.12
N ILE A 114 -7.97 7.18 -5.33
CA ILE A 114 -8.61 7.68 -6.56
C ILE A 114 -9.33 8.98 -6.26
N ALA A 115 -8.95 10.07 -6.94
CA ALA A 115 -9.63 11.35 -6.88
C ALA A 115 -10.74 11.47 -7.94
N GLY A 116 -11.85 12.06 -7.56
CA GLY A 116 -12.95 12.38 -8.46
C GLY A 116 -13.78 11.17 -8.85
N LEU A 117 -13.98 10.24 -7.93
CA LEU A 117 -14.94 9.14 -8.09
C LEU A 117 -16.33 9.70 -8.40
N PRO A 118 -17.18 8.97 -9.16
CA PRO A 118 -18.54 9.40 -9.43
C PRO A 118 -19.28 9.77 -8.14
N THR A 119 -19.97 10.91 -8.14
CA THR A 119 -20.69 11.47 -6.98
C THR A 119 -19.85 11.91 -5.79
N GLU A 120 -18.51 11.88 -5.86
CA GLU A 120 -17.65 12.35 -4.78
C GLU A 120 -17.89 13.84 -4.51
N THR A 121 -18.21 14.18 -3.26
CA THR A 121 -18.39 15.57 -2.81
C THR A 121 -17.06 16.22 -2.43
N GLU A 122 -17.06 17.52 -2.17
CA GLU A 122 -15.87 18.23 -1.70
C GLU A 122 -15.53 17.83 -0.25
N GLU A 123 -16.53 17.58 0.57
CA GLU A 123 -16.38 17.08 1.94
C GLU A 123 -15.71 15.73 1.97
N GLU A 124 -16.12 14.80 1.10
CA GLU A 124 -15.54 13.46 1.00
C GLU A 124 -14.10 13.47 0.50
N HIS A 125 -13.78 14.41 -0.40
CA HIS A 125 -12.40 14.63 -0.80
C HIS A 125 -11.55 15.12 0.40
N ARG A 126 -12.05 16.09 1.20
CA ARG A 126 -11.36 16.55 2.41
C ARG A 126 -11.23 15.45 3.47
N GLU A 127 -12.26 14.60 3.63
CA GLU A 127 -12.18 13.42 4.50
C GLU A 127 -11.05 12.49 4.06
N THR A 128 -10.89 12.29 2.74
CA THR A 128 -9.81 11.45 2.20
C THR A 128 -8.44 12.03 2.50
N LEU A 129 -8.25 13.35 2.32
CA LEU A 129 -7.00 14.02 2.68
C LEU A 129 -6.70 13.91 4.18
N ALA A 130 -7.68 14.21 5.04
CA ALA A 130 -7.52 14.11 6.48
C ALA A 130 -7.19 12.68 6.95
N PHE A 131 -7.82 11.68 6.34
CA PHE A 131 -7.56 10.29 6.66
C PHE A 131 -6.14 9.85 6.25
N LEU A 132 -5.63 10.32 5.12
CA LEU A 132 -4.23 10.09 4.73
C LEU A 132 -3.24 10.76 5.68
N GLU A 133 -3.56 11.97 6.17
CA GLU A 133 -2.74 12.65 7.20
C GLU A 133 -2.70 11.86 8.51
N GLU A 134 -3.81 11.26 8.91
CA GLU A 134 -3.90 10.39 10.09
C GLU A 134 -3.07 9.11 9.91
N LEU A 135 -3.22 8.42 8.77
CA LEU A 135 -2.56 7.14 8.49
C LEU A 135 -1.04 7.26 8.24
N ARG A 136 -0.57 8.44 7.78
CA ARG A 136 0.84 8.74 7.45
C ARG A 136 1.50 7.69 6.57
N PRO A 137 0.92 7.35 5.39
CA PRO A 137 1.53 6.38 4.50
C PRO A 137 2.90 6.87 4.00
N THR A 138 3.81 5.94 3.78
CA THR A 138 5.13 6.18 3.19
C THR A 138 5.00 6.68 1.76
N ARG A 139 4.02 6.14 1.03
CA ARG A 139 3.75 6.52 -0.36
C ARG A 139 2.26 6.37 -0.67
N VAL A 140 1.74 7.34 -1.41
CA VAL A 140 0.38 7.31 -1.97
C VAL A 140 0.47 7.36 -3.48
N HIS A 141 -0.12 6.39 -4.15
CA HIS A 141 -0.35 6.43 -5.58
C HIS A 141 -1.70 7.10 -5.84
N ALA A 142 -1.66 8.35 -6.25
CA ALA A 142 -2.85 9.14 -6.52
C ALA A 142 -3.28 8.97 -7.99
N PHE A 143 -4.49 8.50 -8.20
CA PHE A 143 -5.09 8.30 -9.52
C PHE A 143 -6.22 9.28 -9.76
N THR A 144 -6.30 9.83 -10.97
CA THR A 144 -7.50 10.54 -11.43
C THR A 144 -8.52 9.52 -11.93
N TYR A 145 -9.74 9.54 -11.40
CA TYR A 145 -10.80 8.67 -11.89
C TYR A 145 -11.03 8.88 -13.40
N THR A 146 -11.07 7.76 -14.13
CA THR A 146 -11.39 7.75 -15.56
C THR A 146 -12.56 6.80 -15.80
N PRO A 147 -13.69 7.27 -16.37
CA PRO A 147 -14.84 6.43 -16.67
C PRO A 147 -14.46 5.29 -17.62
N ARG A 148 -14.78 4.07 -17.24
CA ARG A 148 -14.58 2.89 -18.10
C ARG A 148 -15.91 2.49 -18.72
N PRO A 149 -16.03 2.41 -20.05
CA PRO A 149 -17.28 2.00 -20.72
C PRO A 149 -17.82 0.68 -20.14
N LYS A 150 -19.13 0.55 -20.12
CA LYS A 150 -19.86 -0.63 -19.64
C LYS A 150 -19.74 -0.91 -18.12
N THR A 151 -19.21 0.03 -17.33
CA THR A 151 -19.23 -0.08 -15.86
C THR A 151 -20.41 0.72 -15.28
N ARG A 152 -20.97 0.29 -14.14
CA ARG A 152 -21.98 1.05 -13.39
C ARG A 152 -21.47 2.46 -13.04
N ALA A 153 -20.21 2.60 -12.68
CA ALA A 153 -19.60 3.86 -12.33
C ALA A 153 -19.61 4.87 -13.50
N ALA A 154 -19.50 4.42 -14.76
CA ALA A 154 -19.53 5.29 -15.92
C ALA A 154 -20.92 5.90 -16.18
N SER A 155 -22.01 5.27 -15.74
CA SER A 155 -23.38 5.77 -15.87
C SER A 155 -23.85 6.66 -14.72
N MET A 156 -23.02 6.83 -13.68
CA MET A 156 -23.30 7.68 -12.53
C MET A 156 -22.97 9.16 -12.81
N PRO A 157 -23.53 10.11 -12.03
CA PRO A 157 -23.12 11.51 -12.12
C PRO A 157 -21.62 11.66 -11.93
N GLN A 158 -20.98 12.27 -12.94
CA GLN A 158 -19.51 12.41 -12.98
C GLN A 158 -19.05 13.71 -12.33
N VAL A 159 -17.97 13.65 -11.57
CA VAL A 159 -17.27 14.86 -11.13
C VAL A 159 -16.62 15.54 -12.36
N PRO A 160 -16.72 16.88 -12.51
CA PRO A 160 -16.13 17.59 -13.63
C PRO A 160 -14.63 17.32 -13.79
N PRO A 161 -14.10 17.22 -15.03
CA PRO A 161 -12.69 16.86 -15.27
C PRO A 161 -11.69 17.79 -14.59
N GLU A 162 -11.97 19.09 -14.54
CA GLU A 162 -11.13 20.10 -13.89
C GLU A 162 -11.08 19.90 -12.37
N VAL A 163 -12.21 19.51 -11.75
CA VAL A 163 -12.29 19.20 -10.32
C VAL A 163 -11.50 17.93 -10.03
N ARG A 164 -11.64 16.88 -10.85
CA ARG A 164 -10.85 15.65 -10.71
C ARG A 164 -9.35 15.93 -10.77
N LYS A 165 -8.91 16.74 -11.75
CA LYS A 165 -7.48 17.12 -11.86
C LYS A 165 -6.99 17.92 -10.67
N ARG A 166 -7.80 18.86 -10.15
CA ARG A 166 -7.46 19.64 -8.95
C ARG A 166 -7.27 18.71 -7.74
N ARG A 167 -8.26 17.86 -7.47
CA ARG A 167 -8.21 16.89 -6.35
C ARG A 167 -7.02 15.94 -6.45
N THR A 168 -6.70 15.46 -7.66
CA THR A 168 -5.50 14.62 -7.85
C THR A 168 -4.22 15.39 -7.52
N LYS A 169 -4.11 16.68 -7.90
CA LYS A 169 -2.94 17.51 -7.54
C LYS A 169 -2.83 17.69 -6.02
N GLU A 170 -3.95 17.90 -5.32
CA GLU A 170 -3.99 18.02 -3.87
C GLU A 170 -3.52 16.72 -3.17
N LEU A 171 -3.96 15.56 -3.66
CA LEU A 171 -3.48 14.25 -3.20
C LEU A 171 -1.98 14.06 -3.43
N ILE A 172 -1.46 14.43 -4.61
CA ILE A 172 -0.03 14.34 -4.92
C ILE A 172 0.79 15.25 -4.00
N ALA A 173 0.34 16.48 -3.77
CA ALA A 173 1.03 17.42 -2.89
C ALA A 173 1.05 16.90 -1.43
N LEU A 174 -0.06 16.36 -0.94
CA LEU A 174 -0.12 15.71 0.37
C LEU A 174 0.83 14.51 0.44
N ALA A 175 0.81 13.64 -0.56
CA ALA A 175 1.67 12.45 -0.62
C ALA A 175 3.16 12.82 -0.56
N GLN A 176 3.58 13.86 -1.31
CA GLN A 176 4.95 14.36 -1.28
C GLN A 176 5.33 14.90 0.10
N ARG A 177 4.47 15.70 0.73
CA ARG A 177 4.71 16.21 2.08
C ARG A 177 4.87 15.10 3.11
N LEU A 178 3.99 14.11 3.11
CA LEU A 178 4.06 12.95 4.02
C LEU A 178 5.33 12.13 3.82
N ALA A 179 5.75 11.91 2.56
CA ALA A 179 7.00 11.23 2.24
C ALA A 179 8.22 12.01 2.74
N GLU A 180 8.26 13.33 2.54
CA GLU A 180 9.34 14.19 3.05
C GLU A 180 9.41 14.17 4.58
N GLU A 181 8.27 14.29 5.28
CA GLU A 181 8.19 14.23 6.73
C GLU A 181 8.71 12.91 7.29
N ARG A 182 8.51 11.79 6.56
CA ARG A 182 9.03 10.47 6.95
C ARG A 182 10.54 10.36 6.72
N ILE A 183 11.05 10.90 5.61
CA ILE A 183 12.47 10.78 5.23
C ILE A 183 13.34 11.72 6.05
N ARG A 184 12.87 12.93 6.33
CA ARG A 184 13.66 13.99 6.99
C ARG A 184 14.37 13.55 8.28
N PRO A 185 13.71 12.85 9.23
CA PRO A 185 14.39 12.38 10.45
C PRO A 185 15.48 11.34 10.20
N ARG A 186 15.47 10.68 9.05
CA ARG A 186 16.38 9.59 8.68
C ARG A 186 17.61 10.06 7.90
N LEU A 187 17.73 11.36 7.65
CA LEU A 187 18.89 11.91 6.98
C LEU A 187 20.17 11.67 7.80
N GLY A 188 21.17 11.06 7.16
CA GLY A 188 22.42 10.64 7.81
C GLY A 188 22.42 9.21 8.36
N GLU A 189 21.30 8.51 8.35
CA GLU A 189 21.27 7.09 8.69
C GLU A 189 21.92 6.23 7.60
N ARG A 190 22.50 5.11 8.02
CA ARG A 190 22.93 4.05 7.09
C ARG A 190 21.76 3.09 6.86
N VAL A 191 21.41 2.89 5.61
CA VAL A 191 20.34 1.98 5.21
C VAL A 191 20.85 0.91 4.26
N GLU A 192 20.31 -0.30 4.36
CA GLU A 192 20.53 -1.36 3.36
C GLU A 192 19.72 -1.01 2.10
N VAL A 193 20.34 -1.09 0.94
CA VAL A 193 19.66 -0.91 -0.35
C VAL A 193 19.87 -2.16 -1.20
N LEU A 194 18.78 -2.76 -1.66
CA LEU A 194 18.82 -3.76 -2.71
C LEU A 194 18.97 -3.06 -4.05
N VAL A 195 20.18 -3.16 -4.62
CA VAL A 195 20.47 -2.53 -5.92
C VAL A 195 19.82 -3.36 -7.04
N GLU A 196 18.96 -2.74 -7.81
CA GLU A 196 18.24 -3.35 -8.95
C GLU A 196 18.91 -3.03 -10.28
N ARG A 197 19.51 -1.84 -10.38
CA ARG A 197 20.15 -1.38 -11.62
C ARG A 197 21.35 -0.49 -11.32
N VAL A 198 22.38 -0.63 -12.14
CA VAL A 198 23.51 0.29 -12.18
C VAL A 198 23.62 0.86 -13.59
N GLN A 199 23.62 2.17 -13.72
CA GLN A 199 23.71 2.85 -15.01
C GLN A 199 24.44 4.18 -14.85
N GLY A 200 25.45 4.46 -15.71
CA GLY A 200 26.18 5.74 -15.69
C GLY A 200 26.91 6.05 -14.37
N GLY A 201 27.31 5.04 -13.61
CA GLY A 201 27.95 5.22 -12.30
C GLY A 201 26.96 5.42 -11.13
N GLU A 202 25.68 5.44 -11.41
CA GLU A 202 24.60 5.52 -10.40
C GLU A 202 23.99 4.16 -10.15
N ALA A 203 23.71 3.84 -8.88
CA ALA A 203 22.99 2.64 -8.47
C ALA A 203 21.56 3.02 -8.05
N LEU A 204 20.57 2.35 -8.65
CA LEU A 204 19.17 2.46 -8.29
C LEU A 204 18.69 1.19 -7.59
N GLY A 205 17.95 1.35 -6.51
CA GLY A 205 17.42 0.24 -5.73
C GLY A 205 16.42 0.72 -4.69
N HIS A 206 15.99 -0.17 -3.82
CA HIS A 206 15.04 0.15 -2.76
C HIS A 206 15.51 -0.36 -1.40
N THR A 207 15.03 0.27 -0.34
CA THR A 207 15.24 -0.14 1.05
C THR A 207 14.26 -1.25 1.47
N PRO A 208 14.47 -1.93 2.62
CA PRO A 208 13.51 -2.93 3.12
C PRO A 208 12.10 -2.39 3.30
N ASP A 209 11.98 -1.14 3.72
CA ASP A 209 10.72 -0.43 3.98
C ASP A 209 10.17 0.37 2.78
N TYR A 210 10.75 0.19 1.60
CA TYR A 210 10.34 0.74 0.29
C TYR A 210 11.09 1.98 -0.18
#